data_37061c93eea324d6bfb80854f712e07f
#
_entry.id   37061c93eea324d6bfb80854f712e07f
#
_cell.length_a   1.000
_cell.length_b   1.000
_cell.length_c   1.000
_cell.angle_alpha   90.00
_cell.angle_beta   90.00
_cell.angle_gamma   90.00
#
_symmetry.space_group_name_H-M   'P 1'
#
loop_
_entity.id
_entity.type
_entity.pdbx_description
1 polymer ?
#
loop_
_entity_poly.entity_id
_entity_poly.type
_entity_poly.pdbx_seq_one_letter_code
_entity_poly.pdbx_strand_id
1 'polypeptide(L)'
;MTRALNQIVLVVLIALSFSTEAAYADENQLTRDEVTVIKRKLTAVAEALGQPPSGYAREDESFNLPTEASKMGTTGAFYPLHASAHFKYGGGAEKKSKKSQKELETEYKKKMMEAQAKGDYQEMSKIAQEMQQKLGQAQMAAEDARKEPIEVSLQFNSNPGQAIDPDAVVFERPGVIALKFKTSGDEDKIRIAVYYDPVHLRDTKTLSRVDLSDKQDKGVTKKTTVLNAVIELNGPPALVEGWAKGISSDKVLGQIDAR
;
A
#
# COMPACT_ATOMS: atom_id res chain seq x y z
N MET A 1 -47.28 36.14 39.00
CA MET A 1 -46.29 36.48 37.93
C MET A 1 -44.89 35.92 38.23
N THR A 2 -44.48 35.62 39.43
CA THR A 2 -43.13 35.14 39.83
C THR A 2 -42.79 33.69 39.46
N ARG A 3 -43.79 32.77 39.33
CA ARG A 3 -43.52 31.37 38.98
C ARG A 3 -43.18 31.15 37.49
N ALA A 4 -43.73 31.96 36.60
CA ALA A 4 -43.44 31.86 35.16
C ALA A 4 -42.03 32.36 34.79
N LEU A 5 -41.53 33.36 35.54
CA LEU A 5 -40.21 33.93 35.32
C LEU A 5 -39.09 32.93 35.71
N ASN A 6 -39.28 32.16 36.79
CA ASN A 6 -38.31 31.15 37.21
C ASN A 6 -38.21 29.94 36.27
N GLN A 7 -39.31 29.58 35.61
CA GLN A 7 -39.25 28.49 34.60
C GLN A 7 -38.55 28.91 33.33
N ILE A 8 -38.68 30.16 32.90
CA ILE A 8 -37.99 30.68 31.69
C ILE A 8 -36.46 30.78 31.94
N VAL A 9 -36.05 31.23 33.14
CA VAL A 9 -34.63 31.31 33.51
C VAL A 9 -34.00 29.92 33.60
N LEU A 10 -34.72 28.90 34.10
CA LEU A 10 -34.21 27.53 34.18
C LEU A 10 -34.05 26.90 32.80
N VAL A 11 -34.94 27.12 31.85
CA VAL A 11 -34.88 26.60 30.49
C VAL A 11 -33.72 27.25 29.72
N VAL A 12 -33.48 28.55 29.90
CA VAL A 12 -32.36 29.26 29.27
C VAL A 12 -31.02 28.83 29.84
N LEU A 13 -30.92 28.54 31.12
CA LEU A 13 -29.70 28.01 31.74
C LEU A 13 -29.38 26.58 31.29
N ILE A 14 -30.39 25.72 31.05
CA ILE A 14 -30.17 24.36 30.52
C ILE A 14 -29.79 24.43 29.02
N ALA A 15 -30.33 25.36 28.26
CA ALA A 15 -29.93 25.52 26.85
C ALA A 15 -28.50 26.06 26.66
N LEU A 16 -27.99 26.84 27.63
CA LEU A 16 -26.62 27.33 27.61
C LEU A 16 -25.58 26.29 28.07
N SER A 17 -26.00 25.24 28.83
CA SER A 17 -25.10 24.16 29.26
C SER A 17 -24.88 23.07 28.18
N PHE A 18 -25.69 23.03 27.12
CA PHE A 18 -25.51 22.09 26.01
C PHE A 18 -24.63 22.62 24.87
N SER A 19 -24.18 23.86 24.94
CA SER A 19 -23.40 24.49 23.83
C SER A 19 -21.88 24.55 24.08
N THR A 20 -21.34 23.91 25.12
CA THR A 20 -19.90 23.95 25.43
C THR A 20 -19.19 22.62 25.41
N GLU A 21 -19.82 21.57 24.92
CA GLU A 21 -19.10 20.36 24.46
C GLU A 21 -18.74 20.45 22.95
N ALA A 22 -18.51 21.66 22.44
CA ALA A 22 -17.78 21.82 21.21
C ALA A 22 -16.31 21.44 21.50
N ALA A 23 -16.09 20.11 21.47
CA ALA A 23 -14.84 19.46 21.11
C ALA A 23 -13.61 20.37 21.25
N TYR A 24 -12.89 20.27 22.33
CA TYR A 24 -11.44 20.35 22.27
C TYR A 24 -10.97 19.17 21.42
N ALA A 25 -11.20 19.23 20.12
CA ALA A 25 -10.47 18.39 19.20
C ALA A 25 -9.02 18.69 19.49
N ASP A 26 -8.29 17.71 19.99
CA ASP A 26 -6.86 17.84 20.21
C ASP A 26 -6.28 18.38 18.90
N GLU A 27 -5.71 19.58 18.93
CA GLU A 27 -5.15 20.20 17.70
C GLU A 27 -4.15 19.29 17.00
N ASN A 28 -3.67 18.27 17.69
CA ASN A 28 -2.76 17.26 17.16
C ASN A 28 -3.49 16.14 16.42
N GLN A 29 -4.76 15.87 16.73
CA GLN A 29 -5.51 14.83 15.99
C GLN A 29 -5.81 15.27 14.56
N LEU A 30 -5.76 14.30 13.64
CA LEU A 30 -6.23 14.52 12.28
C LEU A 30 -7.75 14.36 12.22
N THR A 31 -8.38 15.27 11.52
CA THR A 31 -9.79 15.13 11.16
C THR A 31 -9.96 14.02 10.11
N ARG A 32 -11.18 13.48 10.00
CA ARG A 32 -11.49 12.50 8.93
C ARG A 32 -11.20 13.03 7.53
N ASP A 33 -11.43 14.31 7.30
CA ASP A 33 -11.17 14.97 6.02
C ASP A 33 -9.68 15.03 5.73
N GLU A 34 -8.83 15.35 6.72
CA GLU A 34 -7.38 15.35 6.58
C GLU A 34 -6.86 13.93 6.25
N VAL A 35 -7.32 12.91 6.97
CA VAL A 35 -6.98 11.50 6.67
C VAL A 35 -7.45 11.10 5.27
N THR A 36 -8.64 11.54 4.86
CA THR A 36 -9.20 11.30 3.52
C THR A 36 -8.33 11.94 2.43
N VAL A 37 -7.83 13.17 2.66
CA VAL A 37 -6.91 13.84 1.72
C VAL A 37 -5.62 13.04 1.56
N ILE A 38 -5.00 12.58 2.65
CA ILE A 38 -3.78 11.78 2.62
C ILE A 38 -4.02 10.46 1.87
N LYS A 39 -5.11 9.74 2.20
CA LYS A 39 -5.46 8.49 1.53
C LYS A 39 -5.69 8.69 0.03
N ARG A 40 -6.39 9.76 -0.37
CA ARG A 40 -6.62 10.08 -1.77
C ARG A 40 -5.32 10.35 -2.53
N LYS A 41 -4.36 11.06 -1.93
CA LYS A 41 -3.03 11.26 -2.53
C LYS A 41 -2.26 9.94 -2.70
N LEU A 42 -2.26 9.05 -1.68
CA LEU A 42 -1.67 7.71 -1.78
C LEU A 42 -2.33 6.88 -2.89
N THR A 43 -3.66 6.93 -2.98
CA THR A 43 -4.41 6.24 -4.05
C THR A 43 -4.04 6.78 -5.44
N ALA A 44 -3.93 8.11 -5.59
CA ALA A 44 -3.50 8.72 -6.86
C ALA A 44 -2.08 8.30 -7.27
N VAL A 45 -1.16 8.15 -6.29
CA VAL A 45 0.18 7.59 -6.55
C VAL A 45 0.10 6.11 -6.93
N ALA A 46 -0.78 5.33 -6.28
CA ALA A 46 -1.01 3.94 -6.66
C ALA A 46 -1.56 3.80 -8.09
N GLU A 47 -2.45 4.70 -8.50
CA GLU A 47 -2.94 4.76 -9.89
C GLU A 47 -1.85 5.16 -10.89
N ALA A 48 -0.87 5.98 -10.46
CA ALA A 48 0.27 6.37 -11.28
C ALA A 48 1.23 5.22 -11.59
N LEU A 49 1.19 4.10 -10.83
CA LEU A 49 1.92 2.86 -11.13
C LEU A 49 1.51 2.27 -12.47
N GLY A 50 0.30 2.57 -12.97
CA GLY A 50 -0.25 2.02 -14.18
C GLY A 50 -0.65 0.54 -14.04
N GLN A 51 -0.65 -0.16 -15.18
CA GLN A 51 -0.99 -1.59 -15.19
C GLN A 51 0.17 -2.44 -14.64
N PRO A 52 -0.11 -3.42 -13.79
CA PRO A 52 0.90 -4.36 -13.34
C PRO A 52 1.44 -5.18 -14.52
N PRO A 53 2.62 -5.80 -14.39
CA PRO A 53 3.16 -6.69 -15.40
C PRO A 53 2.17 -7.77 -15.82
N SER A 54 2.25 -8.20 -17.09
CA SER A 54 1.34 -9.19 -17.66
C SER A 54 1.30 -10.48 -16.82
N GLY A 55 0.10 -10.90 -16.47
CA GLY A 55 -0.16 -12.09 -15.64
C GLY A 55 -0.09 -11.84 -14.14
N TYR A 56 0.07 -10.59 -13.70
CA TYR A 56 -0.06 -10.19 -12.30
C TYR A 56 -1.35 -9.41 -12.07
N ALA A 57 -1.95 -9.62 -10.90
CA ALA A 57 -3.13 -8.89 -10.45
C ALA A 57 -2.96 -8.50 -8.98
N ARG A 58 -3.55 -7.40 -8.57
CA ARG A 58 -3.57 -6.99 -7.16
C ARG A 58 -4.33 -8.02 -6.34
N GLU A 59 -3.69 -8.56 -5.31
CA GLU A 59 -4.25 -9.56 -4.39
C GLU A 59 -4.57 -8.96 -3.03
N ASP A 60 -3.74 -8.02 -2.58
CA ASP A 60 -3.89 -7.39 -1.28
C ASP A 60 -3.49 -5.92 -1.33
N GLU A 61 -4.13 -5.12 -0.45
CA GLU A 61 -3.78 -3.72 -0.22
C GLU A 61 -3.98 -3.34 1.24
N SER A 62 -3.06 -2.55 1.76
CA SER A 62 -3.17 -1.98 3.10
C SER A 62 -2.67 -0.54 3.11
N PHE A 63 -3.29 0.29 3.98
CA PHE A 63 -2.92 1.69 4.18
C PHE A 63 -2.55 1.88 5.66
N ASN A 64 -1.39 2.47 5.89
CA ASN A 64 -0.99 2.97 7.19
C ASN A 64 -1.14 4.50 7.18
N LEU A 65 -2.25 4.97 7.74
CA LEU A 65 -2.63 6.37 7.76
C LEU A 65 -2.38 6.96 9.15
N PRO A 66 -1.76 8.15 9.26
CA PRO A 66 -1.55 8.80 10.54
C PRO A 66 -2.90 9.25 11.13
N THR A 67 -2.99 9.21 12.45
CA THR A 67 -4.15 9.70 13.22
C THR A 67 -3.84 11.01 13.95
N GLU A 68 -2.56 11.32 14.11
CA GLU A 68 -2.06 12.48 14.87
C GLU A 68 -0.92 13.17 14.13
N ALA A 69 -0.79 14.47 14.34
CA ALA A 69 0.29 15.31 13.85
C ALA A 69 1.02 15.95 15.04
N SER A 70 2.33 15.81 15.11
CA SER A 70 3.14 16.43 16.14
C SER A 70 3.49 17.89 15.78
N LYS A 71 3.24 18.82 16.72
CA LYS A 71 3.66 20.22 16.58
C LYS A 71 5.16 20.37 16.83
N MET A 72 5.77 21.29 16.10
CA MET A 72 7.17 21.70 16.28
C MET A 72 7.27 22.84 17.29
N GLY A 73 7.57 22.50 18.54
CA GLY A 73 7.82 23.51 19.58
C GLY A 73 6.77 24.61 19.63
N THR A 74 7.21 25.89 19.60
CA THR A 74 6.35 27.07 19.68
C THR A 74 5.96 27.68 18.34
N THR A 75 6.39 27.10 17.22
CA THR A 75 6.22 27.72 15.89
C THR A 75 4.82 27.59 15.30
N GLY A 76 3.97 26.72 15.89
CA GLY A 76 2.66 26.37 15.31
C GLY A 76 2.73 25.51 14.05
N ALA A 77 3.95 25.20 13.56
CA ALA A 77 4.16 24.28 12.46
C ALA A 77 4.03 22.82 12.94
N PHE A 78 3.85 21.90 11.99
CA PHE A 78 3.78 20.46 12.25
C PHE A 78 5.00 19.74 11.65
N TYR A 79 5.41 18.63 12.25
CA TYR A 79 6.28 17.69 11.56
C TYR A 79 5.55 17.08 10.37
N PRO A 80 6.23 16.87 9.22
CA PRO A 80 5.63 16.17 8.10
C PRO A 80 5.15 14.78 8.50
N LEU A 81 3.91 14.45 8.13
CA LEU A 81 3.31 13.17 8.49
C LEU A 81 3.80 12.06 7.58
N HIS A 82 4.24 10.95 8.16
CA HIS A 82 4.50 9.73 7.43
C HIS A 82 3.18 9.01 7.17
N ALA A 83 2.97 8.65 5.92
CA ALA A 83 1.85 7.81 5.50
C ALA A 83 2.36 6.79 4.48
N SER A 84 1.82 5.57 4.52
CA SER A 84 2.22 4.53 3.58
C SER A 84 1.06 3.69 3.08
N ALA A 85 1.26 3.05 1.92
CA ALA A 85 0.39 2.03 1.41
C ALA A 85 1.24 0.87 0.88
N HIS A 86 0.75 -0.35 1.06
CA HIS A 86 1.40 -1.56 0.59
C HIS A 86 0.43 -2.34 -0.29
N PHE A 87 0.96 -2.85 -1.40
CA PHE A 87 0.21 -3.64 -2.36
C PHE A 87 0.97 -4.92 -2.68
N LYS A 88 0.23 -6.02 -2.76
CA LYS A 88 0.76 -7.30 -3.21
C LYS A 88 0.12 -7.67 -4.52
N TYR A 89 0.95 -8.02 -5.49
CA TYR A 89 0.51 -8.47 -6.80
C TYR A 89 0.96 -9.91 -6.99
N GLY A 90 0.00 -10.83 -7.14
CA GLY A 90 0.26 -12.24 -7.40
C GLY A 90 0.07 -12.59 -8.86
N GLY A 91 0.81 -13.60 -9.31
CA GLY A 91 0.63 -14.17 -10.64
C GLY A 91 -0.63 -15.03 -10.70
N GLY A 92 -1.50 -14.79 -11.68
CA GLY A 92 -2.87 -15.35 -11.81
C GLY A 92 -3.02 -16.88 -11.89
N ALA A 93 -1.97 -17.67 -11.63
CA ALA A 93 -2.03 -19.12 -11.51
C ALA A 93 -2.93 -19.58 -10.34
N GLU A 94 -2.99 -18.83 -9.23
CA GLU A 94 -3.77 -19.21 -8.04
C GLU A 94 -5.29 -19.31 -8.28
N LYS A 95 -5.86 -18.39 -9.06
CA LYS A 95 -7.31 -18.40 -9.35
C LYS A 95 -7.71 -19.58 -10.24
N LYS A 96 -6.86 -19.93 -11.23
CA LYS A 96 -7.11 -21.11 -12.10
C LYS A 96 -6.93 -22.41 -11.32
N SER A 97 -5.93 -22.50 -10.45
CA SER A 97 -5.65 -23.67 -9.62
C SER A 97 -6.76 -23.94 -8.60
N LYS A 98 -7.25 -22.93 -7.87
CA LYS A 98 -8.36 -23.09 -6.90
C LYS A 98 -9.67 -23.50 -7.59
N LYS A 99 -9.94 -23.01 -8.81
CA LYS A 99 -11.11 -23.43 -9.58
C LYS A 99 -10.97 -24.88 -10.03
N SER A 100 -9.81 -25.27 -10.55
CA SER A 100 -9.51 -26.64 -10.95
C SER A 100 -9.59 -27.63 -9.79
N GLN A 101 -9.06 -27.31 -8.61
CA GLN A 101 -9.17 -28.13 -7.40
C GLN A 101 -10.61 -28.34 -6.98
N LYS A 102 -11.43 -27.28 -6.97
CA LYS A 102 -12.83 -27.35 -6.59
C LYS A 102 -13.67 -28.17 -7.56
N GLU A 103 -13.38 -28.10 -8.85
CA GLU A 103 -14.00 -28.93 -9.88
C GLU A 103 -13.60 -30.39 -9.70
N LEU A 104 -12.33 -30.68 -9.43
CA LEU A 104 -11.83 -32.04 -9.14
C LEU A 104 -12.48 -32.62 -7.89
N GLU A 105 -12.53 -31.91 -6.79
CA GLU A 105 -13.19 -32.32 -5.56
C GLU A 105 -14.67 -32.65 -5.79
N THR A 106 -15.37 -31.87 -6.59
CA THR A 106 -16.78 -32.07 -6.89
C THR A 106 -17.00 -33.34 -7.71
N GLU A 107 -16.13 -33.61 -8.69
CA GLU A 107 -16.16 -34.82 -9.49
C GLU A 107 -15.94 -36.08 -8.65
N TYR A 108 -14.89 -36.07 -7.80
CA TYR A 108 -14.58 -37.20 -6.94
C TYR A 108 -15.64 -37.45 -5.86
N LYS A 109 -16.26 -36.41 -5.29
CA LYS A 109 -17.40 -36.54 -4.38
C LYS A 109 -18.57 -37.23 -5.07
N LYS A 110 -18.85 -36.91 -6.33
CA LYS A 110 -19.91 -37.54 -7.09
C LYS A 110 -19.61 -39.04 -7.30
N LYS A 111 -18.39 -39.38 -7.75
CA LYS A 111 -17.96 -40.79 -7.91
C LYS A 111 -18.06 -41.59 -6.59
N MET A 112 -17.66 -40.97 -5.48
CA MET A 112 -17.75 -41.61 -4.15
C MET A 112 -19.18 -41.87 -3.73
N MET A 113 -20.10 -40.94 -3.97
CA MET A 113 -21.53 -41.18 -3.69
C MET A 113 -22.13 -42.30 -4.57
N GLU A 114 -21.72 -42.39 -5.83
CA GLU A 114 -22.17 -43.46 -6.74
C GLU A 114 -21.65 -44.84 -6.31
N ALA A 115 -20.41 -44.96 -5.88
CA ALA A 115 -19.83 -46.20 -5.33
C ALA A 115 -20.47 -46.57 -4.01
N GLN A 116 -20.75 -45.61 -3.13
CA GLN A 116 -21.47 -45.84 -1.87
C GLN A 116 -22.89 -46.38 -2.10
N ALA A 117 -23.62 -45.82 -3.07
CA ALA A 117 -24.96 -46.26 -3.42
C ALA A 117 -24.99 -47.70 -3.93
N LYS A 118 -23.88 -48.19 -4.51
CA LYS A 118 -23.71 -49.59 -4.97
C LYS A 118 -23.16 -50.53 -3.89
N GLY A 119 -22.76 -49.99 -2.72
CA GLY A 119 -22.11 -50.74 -1.64
C GLY A 119 -20.71 -51.25 -1.97
N ASP A 120 -20.04 -50.67 -2.98
CA ASP A 120 -18.73 -51.10 -3.45
C ASP A 120 -17.61 -50.41 -2.66
N TYR A 121 -17.21 -50.99 -1.55
CA TYR A 121 -16.16 -50.46 -0.67
C TYR A 121 -14.77 -50.53 -1.31
N GLN A 122 -14.52 -51.45 -2.24
CA GLN A 122 -13.23 -51.50 -2.94
C GLN A 122 -13.08 -50.34 -3.91
N GLU A 123 -14.15 -50.04 -4.64
CA GLU A 123 -14.19 -48.90 -5.56
C GLU A 123 -14.07 -47.55 -4.80
N MET A 124 -14.73 -47.44 -3.65
CA MET A 124 -14.58 -46.25 -2.78
C MET A 124 -13.12 -46.02 -2.35
N SER A 125 -12.41 -47.09 -1.97
CA SER A 125 -11.01 -47.01 -1.57
C SER A 125 -10.11 -46.55 -2.74
N LYS A 126 -10.32 -47.06 -3.94
CA LYS A 126 -9.61 -46.65 -5.16
C LYS A 126 -9.88 -45.17 -5.49
N ILE A 127 -11.15 -44.75 -5.48
CA ILE A 127 -11.53 -43.36 -5.73
C ILE A 127 -10.88 -42.43 -4.74
N ALA A 128 -10.80 -42.79 -3.45
CA ALA A 128 -10.13 -42.01 -2.42
C ALA A 128 -8.61 -41.84 -2.68
N GLN A 129 -7.94 -42.93 -3.07
CA GLN A 129 -6.52 -42.90 -3.43
C GLN A 129 -6.25 -42.05 -4.68
N GLU A 130 -7.05 -42.22 -5.74
CA GLU A 130 -6.95 -41.45 -6.95
C GLU A 130 -7.18 -39.93 -6.68
N MET A 131 -8.20 -39.62 -5.88
CA MET A 131 -8.48 -38.25 -5.47
C MET A 131 -7.27 -37.61 -4.78
N GLN A 132 -6.69 -38.34 -3.79
CA GLN A 132 -5.53 -37.83 -3.05
C GLN A 132 -4.32 -37.61 -3.97
N GLN A 133 -4.06 -38.55 -4.88
CA GLN A 133 -2.98 -38.45 -5.85
C GLN A 133 -3.19 -37.29 -6.86
N LYS A 134 -4.39 -37.11 -7.37
CA LYS A 134 -4.74 -36.04 -8.31
C LYS A 134 -4.72 -34.67 -7.65
N LEU A 135 -5.21 -34.54 -6.41
CA LEU A 135 -5.13 -33.30 -5.64
C LEU A 135 -3.68 -32.95 -5.32
N GLY A 136 -2.86 -33.93 -4.94
CA GLY A 136 -1.42 -33.70 -4.72
C GLY A 136 -0.69 -33.22 -5.98
N GLN A 137 -0.95 -33.87 -7.13
CA GLN A 137 -0.39 -33.41 -8.42
C GLN A 137 -0.88 -32.02 -8.81
N ALA A 138 -2.16 -31.70 -8.58
CA ALA A 138 -2.70 -30.37 -8.86
C ALA A 138 -2.12 -29.30 -7.95
N GLN A 139 -1.83 -29.62 -6.70
CA GLN A 139 -1.14 -28.72 -5.76
C GLN A 139 0.29 -28.46 -6.18
N MET A 140 1.08 -29.50 -6.50
CA MET A 140 2.46 -29.36 -6.97
C MET A 140 2.52 -28.54 -8.27
N ALA A 141 1.65 -28.84 -9.26
CA ALA A 141 1.59 -28.06 -10.49
C ALA A 141 1.16 -26.59 -10.27
N ALA A 142 0.37 -26.33 -9.24
CA ALA A 142 -0.02 -24.97 -8.86
C ALA A 142 1.11 -24.23 -8.17
N GLU A 143 1.92 -24.91 -7.39
CA GLU A 143 3.10 -24.38 -6.72
C GLU A 143 4.21 -24.05 -7.73
N ASP A 144 4.49 -24.97 -8.67
CA ASP A 144 5.45 -24.74 -9.77
C ASP A 144 5.01 -23.63 -10.73
N ALA A 145 3.70 -23.43 -10.92
CA ALA A 145 3.15 -22.35 -11.73
C ALA A 145 3.02 -21.01 -10.99
N ARG A 146 3.31 -20.97 -9.69
CA ARG A 146 3.18 -19.80 -8.84
C ARG A 146 4.30 -18.83 -9.17
N LYS A 147 3.95 -17.76 -9.85
CA LYS A 147 4.89 -16.65 -10.05
C LYS A 147 5.13 -15.98 -8.72
N GLU A 148 6.39 -15.66 -8.45
CA GLU A 148 6.74 -14.88 -7.27
C GLU A 148 5.97 -13.57 -7.20
N PRO A 149 5.41 -13.20 -6.03
CA PRO A 149 4.65 -11.97 -5.90
C PRO A 149 5.56 -10.75 -6.09
N ILE A 150 4.98 -9.68 -6.63
CA ILE A 150 5.58 -8.36 -6.62
C ILE A 150 4.96 -7.58 -5.47
N GLU A 151 5.80 -7.05 -4.61
CA GLU A 151 5.40 -6.19 -3.51
C GLU A 151 5.71 -4.74 -3.85
N VAL A 152 4.75 -3.86 -3.62
CA VAL A 152 4.90 -2.41 -3.83
C VAL A 152 4.60 -1.68 -2.54
N SER A 153 5.54 -0.84 -2.11
CA SER A 153 5.38 0.07 -0.98
C SER A 153 5.40 1.51 -1.46
N LEU A 154 4.42 2.29 -1.06
CA LEU A 154 4.36 3.73 -1.26
C LEU A 154 4.55 4.43 0.09
N GLN A 155 5.38 5.45 0.13
CA GLN A 155 5.65 6.21 1.35
C GLN A 155 5.67 7.70 1.05
N PHE A 156 5.02 8.49 1.90
CA PHE A 156 5.12 9.95 1.89
C PHE A 156 6.00 10.44 3.04
N ASN A 157 6.72 11.52 2.77
CA ASN A 157 7.58 12.22 3.72
C ASN A 157 8.62 11.30 4.36
N SER A 158 9.22 10.42 3.55
CA SER A 158 10.30 9.51 3.94
C SER A 158 11.64 10.05 3.44
N ASN A 159 12.65 10.11 4.31
CA ASN A 159 14.01 10.48 3.92
C ASN A 159 14.99 9.36 4.31
N PRO A 160 15.25 8.41 3.41
CA PRO A 160 16.14 7.27 3.69
C PRO A 160 17.62 7.66 3.72
N GLY A 161 18.01 8.84 3.22
CA GLY A 161 19.39 9.27 3.17
C GLY A 161 20.30 8.30 2.41
N GLN A 162 19.86 7.81 1.25
CA GLN A 162 20.49 6.73 0.50
C GLN A 162 21.68 7.20 -0.35
N ALA A 163 22.86 6.58 -0.22
CA ALA A 163 23.98 6.82 -1.14
C ALA A 163 23.63 6.35 -2.55
N ILE A 164 24.07 7.11 -3.55
CA ILE A 164 23.89 6.79 -4.97
C ILE A 164 25.12 6.02 -5.45
N ASP A 165 24.92 4.75 -5.80
CA ASP A 165 25.84 3.99 -6.60
C ASP A 165 25.49 4.23 -8.09
N PRO A 166 26.40 4.78 -8.91
CA PRO A 166 26.12 5.03 -10.33
C PRO A 166 25.67 3.80 -11.10
N ASP A 167 26.19 2.61 -10.74
CA ASP A 167 25.84 1.35 -11.39
C ASP A 167 24.44 0.83 -10.95
N ALA A 168 23.90 1.38 -9.87
CA ALA A 168 22.57 1.07 -9.37
C ALA A 168 21.48 1.97 -9.96
N VAL A 169 21.82 3.03 -10.70
CA VAL A 169 20.84 3.95 -11.27
C VAL A 169 20.07 3.27 -12.40
N VAL A 170 18.76 3.12 -12.24
CA VAL A 170 17.86 2.55 -13.25
C VAL A 170 17.41 3.62 -14.25
N PHE A 171 17.03 4.77 -13.76
CA PHE A 171 16.75 5.98 -14.52
C PHE A 171 16.76 7.21 -13.61
N GLU A 172 16.92 8.38 -14.24
CA GLU A 172 16.82 9.68 -13.58
C GLU A 172 16.14 10.70 -14.49
N ARG A 173 15.38 11.61 -13.86
CA ARG A 173 14.65 12.71 -14.48
C ARG A 173 14.61 13.87 -13.48
N PRO A 174 14.33 15.11 -13.90
CA PRO A 174 14.14 16.23 -12.97
C PRO A 174 13.11 15.88 -11.89
N GLY A 175 13.53 15.93 -10.62
CA GLY A 175 12.69 15.58 -9.48
C GLY A 175 12.54 14.09 -9.20
N VAL A 176 13.22 13.21 -9.94
CA VAL A 176 13.05 11.75 -9.80
C VAL A 176 14.37 11.00 -10.02
N ILE A 177 14.67 10.06 -9.13
CA ILE A 177 15.74 9.07 -9.32
C ILE A 177 15.28 7.68 -8.90
N ALA A 178 15.61 6.66 -9.68
CA ALA A 178 15.34 5.26 -9.37
C ALA A 178 16.64 4.49 -9.17
N LEU A 179 16.75 3.81 -8.04
CA LEU A 179 17.92 3.01 -7.67
C LEU A 179 17.54 1.55 -7.49
N LYS A 180 18.42 0.66 -7.95
CA LYS A 180 18.29 -0.79 -7.85
C LYS A 180 19.14 -1.31 -6.69
N PHE A 181 18.56 -2.19 -5.89
CA PHE A 181 19.21 -2.86 -4.77
C PHE A 181 19.06 -4.37 -4.90
N LYS A 182 20.10 -5.10 -4.53
CA LYS A 182 20.00 -6.55 -4.35
C LYS A 182 19.21 -6.84 -3.07
N THR A 183 18.32 -7.82 -3.14
CA THR A 183 17.60 -8.29 -1.95
C THR A 183 18.48 -9.29 -1.21
N SER A 184 18.71 -9.07 0.09
CA SER A 184 19.50 -9.99 0.91
C SER A 184 18.78 -11.33 1.03
N GLY A 185 19.48 -12.43 0.70
CA GLY A 185 18.96 -13.79 0.86
C GLY A 185 18.07 -14.32 -0.26
N ASP A 186 17.84 -13.54 -1.32
CA ASP A 186 17.05 -13.96 -2.47
C ASP A 186 17.69 -13.40 -3.76
N GLU A 187 18.45 -14.25 -4.46
CA GLU A 187 19.19 -13.84 -5.67
C GLU A 187 18.26 -13.58 -6.87
N ASP A 188 17.05 -14.13 -6.83
CA ASP A 188 16.06 -14.02 -7.89
C ASP A 188 15.22 -12.75 -7.78
N LYS A 189 15.39 -11.95 -6.72
CA LYS A 189 14.67 -10.69 -6.48
C LYS A 189 15.58 -9.49 -6.40
N ILE A 190 15.04 -8.37 -6.87
CA ILE A 190 15.62 -7.06 -6.64
C ILE A 190 14.58 -6.13 -6.02
N ARG A 191 15.06 -5.13 -5.33
CA ARG A 191 14.27 -3.97 -4.92
C ARG A 191 14.65 -2.78 -5.78
N ILE A 192 13.64 -2.11 -6.36
CA ILE A 192 13.82 -0.81 -6.99
C ILE A 192 13.12 0.23 -6.14
N ALA A 193 13.85 1.25 -5.72
CA ALA A 193 13.31 2.41 -5.02
C ALA A 193 13.33 3.61 -5.96
N VAL A 194 12.17 4.20 -6.19
CA VAL A 194 11.97 5.40 -6.98
C VAL A 194 11.65 6.55 -6.04
N TYR A 195 12.51 7.54 -6.02
CA TYR A 195 12.44 8.71 -5.16
C TYR A 195 11.90 9.90 -5.94
N TYR A 196 10.94 10.60 -5.37
CA TYR A 196 10.28 11.77 -5.96
C TYR A 196 10.41 12.96 -5.03
N ASP A 197 11.14 13.98 -5.45
CA ASP A 197 11.30 15.26 -4.75
C ASP A 197 11.58 16.38 -5.76
N PRO A 198 10.62 17.25 -6.06
CA PRO A 198 10.81 18.30 -7.05
C PRO A 198 11.78 19.40 -6.59
N VAL A 199 12.17 19.42 -5.32
CA VAL A 199 13.06 20.43 -4.75
C VAL A 199 14.50 19.93 -4.71
N HIS A 200 14.77 18.78 -4.09
CA HIS A 200 16.12 18.28 -3.85
C HIS A 200 16.65 17.39 -5.00
N LEU A 201 15.79 16.84 -5.83
CA LEU A 201 16.18 15.99 -6.97
C LEU A 201 16.09 16.71 -8.33
N ARG A 202 16.26 18.04 -8.37
CA ARG A 202 16.21 18.80 -9.63
C ARG A 202 17.34 18.44 -10.58
N ASP A 203 18.54 18.27 -10.04
CA ASP A 203 19.73 17.88 -10.78
C ASP A 203 20.36 16.65 -10.11
N THR A 204 19.85 15.48 -10.45
CA THR A 204 20.26 14.21 -9.86
C THR A 204 21.69 13.83 -10.22
N LYS A 205 22.22 14.32 -11.37
CA LYS A 205 23.55 13.96 -11.88
C LYS A 205 24.70 14.45 -11.03
N THR A 206 24.46 15.50 -10.22
CA THR A 206 25.46 16.07 -9.32
C THR A 206 25.42 15.49 -7.92
N LEU A 207 24.40 14.65 -7.62
CA LEU A 207 24.19 14.12 -6.29
C LEU A 207 24.98 12.82 -6.07
N SER A 208 25.65 12.71 -4.93
CA SER A 208 26.24 11.47 -4.42
C SER A 208 25.31 10.72 -3.45
N ARG A 209 24.20 11.35 -3.05
CA ARG A 209 23.23 10.82 -2.09
C ARG A 209 21.84 11.33 -2.42
N VAL A 210 20.85 10.46 -2.26
CA VAL A 210 19.43 10.85 -2.22
C VAL A 210 19.14 11.38 -0.82
N ASP A 211 18.89 12.67 -0.73
CA ASP A 211 18.50 13.35 0.49
C ASP A 211 17.22 14.13 0.18
N LEU A 212 16.10 13.69 0.74
CA LEU A 212 14.79 14.19 0.39
C LEU A 212 14.34 15.29 1.33
N SER A 213 13.42 16.13 0.87
CA SER A 213 12.81 17.18 1.68
C SER A 213 12.13 16.59 2.91
N ASP A 214 12.63 16.86 4.09
CA ASP A 214 12.00 16.45 5.35
C ASP A 214 11.49 17.63 6.18
N LYS A 215 12.00 18.85 5.91
CA LYS A 215 11.70 20.09 6.63
C LYS A 215 11.63 19.94 8.15
N GLN A 216 12.48 19.06 8.71
CA GLN A 216 12.53 18.86 10.16
C GLN A 216 12.76 20.16 10.92
N ASP A 217 13.53 21.08 10.32
CA ASP A 217 13.88 22.37 10.95
C ASP A 217 12.78 23.43 10.87
N LYS A 218 11.93 23.41 9.86
CA LYS A 218 10.93 24.46 9.61
C LYS A 218 9.48 23.99 9.75
N GLY A 219 9.27 22.68 9.68
CA GLY A 219 7.93 22.09 9.72
C GLY A 219 7.06 22.45 8.51
N VAL A 220 5.81 22.02 8.57
CA VAL A 220 4.79 22.30 7.57
C VAL A 220 3.60 23.00 8.21
N THR A 221 2.93 23.87 7.45
CA THR A 221 1.76 24.61 7.95
C THR A 221 0.48 23.79 7.91
N LYS A 222 0.40 22.85 7.00
CA LYS A 222 -0.77 21.95 6.84
C LYS A 222 -0.35 20.52 7.18
N LYS A 223 -1.10 19.83 8.02
CA LYS A 223 -0.88 18.43 8.39
C LYS A 223 -0.84 17.48 7.18
N THR A 224 -1.59 17.78 6.12
CA THR A 224 -1.70 16.97 4.90
C THR A 224 -0.62 17.25 3.85
N THR A 225 0.41 18.04 4.21
CA THR A 225 1.49 18.40 3.28
C THR A 225 2.35 17.19 2.94
N VAL A 226 2.53 16.93 1.67
CA VAL A 226 3.46 15.93 1.12
C VAL A 226 4.66 16.63 0.54
N LEU A 227 5.86 16.36 1.05
CA LEU A 227 7.11 16.96 0.62
C LEU A 227 7.85 16.10 -0.41
N ASN A 228 7.75 14.79 -0.25
CA ASN A 228 8.36 13.80 -1.11
C ASN A 228 7.52 12.52 -1.13
N ALA A 229 7.81 11.66 -2.10
CA ALA A 229 7.25 10.31 -2.18
C ALA A 229 8.34 9.30 -2.53
N VAL A 230 8.26 8.12 -1.94
CA VAL A 230 9.12 6.98 -2.28
C VAL A 230 8.23 5.82 -2.70
N ILE A 231 8.55 5.19 -3.83
CA ILE A 231 7.91 3.99 -4.33
C ILE A 231 8.94 2.88 -4.37
N GLU A 232 8.72 1.82 -3.62
CA GLU A 232 9.56 0.64 -3.66
C GLU A 232 8.82 -0.51 -4.33
N LEU A 233 9.48 -1.16 -5.30
CA LEU A 233 9.01 -2.37 -5.96
C LEU A 233 9.98 -3.50 -5.64
N ASN A 234 9.48 -4.61 -5.13
CA ASN A 234 10.28 -5.79 -4.81
C ASN A 234 9.74 -6.99 -5.58
N GLY A 235 10.60 -7.70 -6.31
CA GLY A 235 10.19 -8.84 -7.13
C GLY A 235 11.19 -9.21 -8.22
N PRO A 236 10.77 -10.02 -9.22
CA PRO A 236 11.65 -10.47 -10.31
C PRO A 236 12.25 -9.30 -11.09
N PRO A 237 13.59 -9.29 -11.35
CA PRO A 237 14.33 -8.14 -11.84
C PRO A 237 13.74 -7.48 -13.10
N ALA A 238 13.53 -8.25 -14.16
CA ALA A 238 13.04 -7.71 -15.44
C ALA A 238 11.63 -7.10 -15.33
N LEU A 239 10.77 -7.65 -14.45
CA LEU A 239 9.39 -7.20 -14.28
C LEU A 239 9.33 -5.90 -13.50
N VAL A 240 10.03 -5.83 -12.35
CA VAL A 240 10.00 -4.62 -11.51
C VAL A 240 10.75 -3.47 -12.16
N GLU A 241 11.83 -3.74 -12.91
CA GLU A 241 12.55 -2.70 -13.65
C GLU A 241 11.71 -2.12 -14.79
N GLY A 242 11.05 -2.97 -15.56
CA GLY A 242 10.13 -2.54 -16.62
C GLY A 242 8.96 -1.74 -16.04
N TRP A 243 8.41 -2.19 -14.92
CA TRP A 243 7.28 -1.50 -14.27
C TRP A 243 7.69 -0.16 -13.68
N ALA A 244 8.83 -0.08 -12.98
CA ALA A 244 9.37 1.16 -12.44
C ALA A 244 9.55 2.25 -13.51
N LYS A 245 10.09 1.89 -14.69
CA LYS A 245 10.25 2.80 -15.84
C LYS A 245 8.92 3.29 -16.41
N GLY A 246 7.85 2.51 -16.25
CA GLY A 246 6.49 2.81 -16.71
C GLY A 246 5.68 3.69 -15.77
N ILE A 247 6.14 3.95 -14.55
CA ILE A 247 5.44 4.81 -13.60
C ILE A 247 5.31 6.23 -14.14
N SER A 248 4.10 6.80 -14.07
CA SER A 248 3.84 8.18 -14.50
C SER A 248 4.41 9.18 -13.50
N SER A 249 5.66 9.63 -13.73
CA SER A 249 6.36 10.56 -12.83
C SER A 249 5.59 11.85 -12.59
N ASP A 250 4.97 12.42 -13.64
CA ASP A 250 4.21 13.67 -13.53
C ASP A 250 2.99 13.53 -12.61
N LYS A 251 2.32 12.37 -12.65
CA LYS A 251 1.18 12.12 -11.77
C LYS A 251 1.62 11.98 -10.30
N VAL A 252 2.78 11.36 -10.04
CA VAL A 252 3.34 11.25 -8.69
C VAL A 252 3.79 12.62 -8.18
N LEU A 253 4.58 13.35 -8.97
CA LEU A 253 5.04 14.71 -8.64
C LEU A 253 3.87 15.68 -8.41
N GLY A 254 2.75 15.48 -9.12
CA GLY A 254 1.53 16.25 -8.93
C GLY A 254 0.85 16.06 -7.56
N GLN A 255 1.22 15.03 -6.78
CA GLN A 255 0.71 14.82 -5.42
C GLN A 255 1.62 15.45 -4.35
N ILE A 256 2.79 15.94 -4.73
CA ILE A 256 3.77 16.57 -3.84
C ILE A 256 3.49 18.07 -3.77
N ASP A 257 3.35 18.60 -2.57
CA ASP A 257 3.02 20.03 -2.33
C ASP A 257 4.29 20.92 -2.31
N ALA A 258 5.48 20.33 -2.22
CA ALA A 258 6.75 21.06 -2.28
C ALA A 258 7.02 21.55 -3.72
N ARG A 259 7.23 22.87 -3.86
CA ARG A 259 7.54 23.52 -5.15
C ARG A 259 8.66 24.54 -4.97
#